data_9e191ddb485f232048ab11b36e167f8b
#
_entry.id   9e191ddb485f232048ab11b36e167f8b
#
_cell.length_a   1.000
_cell.length_b   1.000
_cell.length_c   1.000
_cell.angle_alpha   90.00
_cell.angle_beta   90.00
_cell.angle_gamma   90.00
#
_symmetry.space_group_name_H-M   'P 1'
#
loop_
_entity.id
_entity.type
_entity.pdbx_description
1 polymer ?
#
loop_
_entity_poly.entity_id
_entity_poly.type
_entity_poly.pdbx_seq_one_letter_code
_entity_poly.pdbx_strand_id
1 'polypeptide(L)'
;GKRYKACHGRGAGDQAFVTRPFAGLPGETEWVALREVVPAATAPLTVRGAEDRAVLLATVLPLAWPAMVRADGTVFLGLQVQGRGGDVSRDLAAALEQALVAAPGSSVTPVGLPGPGPRLQDLLVDAPLEVTLHPGFGFWVEGVPDPSGEVRASLERADASVVPTERLDGVPAAYWCRMGEREHLRWVLPDDEEPLLDALARLAVADGLGLGGDARYIGCFRAHGLLVPVWDLPGGTGAAPLEEPVQTLRARLDDALAAPRPLTAEERRARSGLLSRQLTLR
;
A
#
# COMPACT_ATOMS: atom_id res chain seq x y z
N GLY A 1 -1.50 -44.16 32.79
CA GLY A 1 -1.26 -43.43 31.57
C GLY A 1 -2.59 -42.93 30.99
N LYS A 2 -3.00 -41.68 31.28
CA LYS A 2 -4.19 -41.07 30.68
C LYS A 2 -3.76 -40.35 29.41
N ARG A 3 -4.29 -40.76 28.24
CA ARG A 3 -4.11 -40.10 26.96
C ARG A 3 -4.80 -38.74 26.99
N TYR A 4 -4.04 -37.67 26.79
CA TYR A 4 -4.56 -36.34 26.48
C TYR A 4 -5.20 -36.39 25.09
N LYS A 5 -6.54 -36.35 25.03
CA LYS A 5 -7.28 -36.08 23.80
C LYS A 5 -7.19 -34.59 23.52
N ALA A 6 -6.47 -34.20 22.45
CA ALA A 6 -6.50 -32.86 21.91
C ALA A 6 -7.91 -32.56 21.35
N CYS A 7 -8.68 -31.80 22.10
CA CYS A 7 -9.88 -31.14 21.58
C CYS A 7 -9.41 -29.84 20.91
N HIS A 8 -8.98 -29.90 19.64
CA HIS A 8 -8.97 -28.71 18.81
C HIS A 8 -10.41 -28.54 18.32
N GLY A 9 -11.14 -27.64 18.98
CA GLY A 9 -12.35 -27.10 18.44
C GLY A 9 -12.03 -26.45 17.11
N ARG A 10 -12.55 -26.99 16.01
CA ARG A 10 -12.60 -26.30 14.72
C ARG A 10 -13.52 -25.10 14.92
N GLY A 11 -12.93 -23.95 15.28
CA GLY A 11 -13.58 -22.66 15.23
C GLY A 11 -13.92 -22.32 13.79
N ALA A 12 -15.07 -21.73 13.59
CA ALA A 12 -15.56 -21.28 12.29
C ALA A 12 -14.50 -20.47 11.56
N GLY A 13 -14.17 -20.87 10.30
CA GLY A 13 -13.49 -20.05 9.32
C GLY A 13 -11.98 -19.92 9.51
N ASP A 14 -11.25 -21.01 9.29
CA ASP A 14 -9.81 -20.93 8.96
C ASP A 14 -9.70 -20.40 7.52
N GLN A 15 -9.92 -19.08 7.32
CA GLN A 15 -9.60 -18.43 6.04
C GLN A 15 -8.09 -18.51 5.88
N ALA A 16 -7.64 -19.15 4.80
CA ALA A 16 -6.23 -19.24 4.48
C ALA A 16 -5.65 -17.81 4.36
N PHE A 17 -4.52 -17.58 5.00
CA PHE A 17 -3.82 -16.29 4.90
C PHE A 17 -3.38 -16.05 3.46
N VAL A 18 -3.79 -14.94 2.87
CA VAL A 18 -3.44 -14.51 1.52
C VAL A 18 -2.28 -13.53 1.62
N THR A 19 -1.10 -13.98 1.20
CA THR A 19 0.15 -13.19 1.27
C THR A 19 0.16 -12.02 0.29
N ARG A 20 -0.51 -12.15 -0.88
CA ARG A 20 -0.57 -11.14 -1.94
C ARG A 20 -2.04 -10.81 -2.26
N PRO A 21 -2.72 -10.05 -1.37
CA PRO A 21 -4.17 -9.83 -1.46
C PRO A 21 -4.60 -8.96 -2.64
N PHE A 22 -3.71 -8.16 -3.21
CA PHE A 22 -4.00 -7.28 -4.33
C PHE A 22 -3.54 -7.84 -5.68
N ALA A 23 -2.99 -9.06 -5.71
CA ALA A 23 -2.62 -9.73 -6.97
C ALA A 23 -3.82 -9.82 -7.92
N GLY A 24 -3.61 -9.43 -9.18
CA GLY A 24 -4.65 -9.41 -10.21
C GLY A 24 -5.49 -8.14 -10.26
N LEU A 25 -5.34 -7.20 -9.33
CA LEU A 25 -5.87 -5.85 -9.49
C LEU A 25 -4.94 -5.03 -10.39
N PRO A 26 -5.49 -4.25 -11.35
CA PRO A 26 -4.69 -3.29 -12.10
C PRO A 26 -3.99 -2.31 -11.15
N GLY A 27 -2.70 -2.09 -11.37
CA GLY A 27 -1.91 -1.23 -10.49
C GLY A 27 -1.69 -1.80 -9.09
N GLU A 28 -1.51 -3.11 -8.94
CA GLU A 28 -1.28 -3.78 -7.66
C GLU A 28 -0.27 -3.05 -6.76
N THR A 29 0.83 -2.55 -7.34
CA THR A 29 1.87 -1.81 -6.61
C THR A 29 1.34 -0.52 -5.99
N GLU A 30 0.41 0.17 -6.65
CA GLU A 30 -0.24 1.36 -6.12
C GLU A 30 -1.18 1.00 -4.95
N TRP A 31 -1.93 -0.10 -5.03
CA TRP A 31 -2.74 -0.59 -3.90
C TRP A 31 -1.89 -0.84 -2.67
N VAL A 32 -0.72 -1.47 -2.86
CA VAL A 32 0.23 -1.71 -1.78
C VAL A 32 0.83 -0.40 -1.27
N ALA A 33 1.23 0.51 -2.15
CA ALA A 33 1.79 1.81 -1.77
C ALA A 33 0.79 2.65 -0.98
N LEU A 34 -0.46 2.76 -1.43
CA LEU A 34 -1.52 3.49 -0.72
C LEU A 34 -1.83 2.89 0.65
N ARG A 35 -1.63 1.60 0.81
CA ARG A 35 -1.86 0.94 2.10
C ARG A 35 -0.72 1.12 3.09
N GLU A 36 0.54 1.12 2.64
CA GLU A 36 1.71 1.01 3.53
C GLU A 36 2.66 2.21 3.47
N VAL A 37 2.58 3.02 2.43
CA VAL A 37 3.56 4.10 2.17
C VAL A 37 2.92 5.47 2.18
N VAL A 38 1.75 5.62 1.56
CA VAL A 38 1.10 6.91 1.33
C VAL A 38 0.13 7.25 2.48
N PRO A 39 0.31 8.38 3.18
CA PRO A 39 -0.53 8.72 4.33
C PRO A 39 -1.93 9.21 3.92
N ALA A 40 -2.04 10.08 2.93
CA ALA A 40 -3.30 10.71 2.55
C ALA A 40 -3.47 10.74 1.02
N ALA A 41 -4.36 9.92 0.50
CA ALA A 41 -4.69 9.86 -0.92
C ALA A 41 -6.11 9.34 -1.14
N THR A 42 -6.64 9.63 -2.33
CA THR A 42 -7.87 9.04 -2.84
C THR A 42 -7.67 8.53 -4.27
N ALA A 43 -8.53 7.59 -4.69
CA ALA A 43 -8.60 7.14 -6.07
C ALA A 43 -10.05 6.72 -6.41
N PRO A 44 -10.59 7.10 -7.58
CA PRO A 44 -11.90 6.65 -8.01
C PRO A 44 -11.89 5.14 -8.29
N LEU A 45 -12.99 4.48 -7.94
CA LEU A 45 -13.22 3.07 -8.22
C LEU A 45 -14.52 2.91 -9.00
N THR A 46 -14.54 2.02 -9.98
CA THR A 46 -15.76 1.59 -10.68
C THR A 46 -16.12 0.19 -10.21
N VAL A 47 -17.34 0.04 -9.69
CA VAL A 47 -17.84 -1.24 -9.16
C VAL A 47 -18.77 -1.88 -10.19
N ARG A 48 -18.53 -3.15 -10.50
CA ARG A 48 -19.37 -3.93 -11.44
C ARG A 48 -20.80 -4.02 -10.91
N GLY A 49 -21.76 -3.68 -11.76
CA GLY A 49 -23.20 -3.66 -11.40
C GLY A 49 -23.62 -2.48 -10.53
N ALA A 50 -22.73 -1.51 -10.29
CA ALA A 50 -23.00 -0.24 -9.60
C ALA A 50 -22.16 0.90 -10.22
N GLU A 51 -22.06 0.92 -11.55
CA GLU A 51 -21.20 1.84 -12.30
C GLU A 51 -21.69 3.30 -12.20
N ASP A 52 -22.94 3.52 -11.83
CA ASP A 52 -23.56 4.83 -11.57
C ASP A 52 -23.26 5.39 -10.16
N ARG A 53 -22.71 4.56 -9.27
CA ARG A 53 -22.34 4.98 -7.91
C ARG A 53 -20.96 5.61 -7.89
N ALA A 54 -20.85 6.79 -7.29
CA ALA A 54 -19.56 7.39 -7.01
C ALA A 54 -18.88 6.62 -5.86
N VAL A 55 -17.78 5.94 -6.15
CA VAL A 55 -16.98 5.20 -5.16
C VAL A 55 -15.56 5.73 -5.19
N LEU A 56 -15.03 6.09 -4.03
CA LEU A 56 -13.65 6.54 -3.83
C LEU A 56 -12.93 5.62 -2.86
N LEU A 57 -11.78 5.10 -3.27
CA LEU A 57 -10.79 4.57 -2.35
C LEU A 57 -10.18 5.74 -1.59
N ALA A 58 -9.98 5.60 -0.27
CA ALA A 58 -9.22 6.52 0.55
C ALA A 58 -8.18 5.75 1.35
N THR A 59 -7.00 6.31 1.56
CA THR A 59 -5.98 5.66 2.39
C THR A 59 -6.50 5.41 3.79
N VAL A 60 -6.98 6.44 4.46
CA VAL A 60 -7.54 6.40 5.81
C VAL A 60 -8.88 7.10 5.85
N LEU A 61 -9.83 6.57 6.61
CA LEU A 61 -11.09 7.21 6.95
C LEU A 61 -11.15 7.56 8.45
N PRO A 62 -12.04 8.48 8.87
CA PRO A 62 -12.21 8.81 10.27
C PRO A 62 -12.37 7.56 11.13
N LEU A 63 -11.74 7.53 12.31
CA LEU A 63 -11.76 6.39 13.24
C LEU A 63 -11.34 5.05 12.61
N ALA A 64 -10.57 5.10 11.51
CA ALA A 64 -10.19 3.92 10.72
C ALA A 64 -11.41 3.07 10.29
N TRP A 65 -12.53 3.71 9.96
CA TRP A 65 -13.68 3.01 9.39
C TRP A 65 -13.29 2.31 8.09
N PRO A 66 -13.76 1.09 7.86
CA PRO A 66 -13.49 0.39 6.61
C PRO A 66 -14.27 0.97 5.42
N ALA A 67 -15.42 1.60 5.66
CA ALA A 67 -16.14 2.36 4.65
C ALA A 67 -17.08 3.38 5.29
N MET A 68 -17.48 4.38 4.52
CA MET A 68 -18.55 5.32 4.87
C MET A 68 -19.29 5.76 3.61
N VAL A 69 -20.53 6.24 3.79
CA VAL A 69 -21.34 6.85 2.74
C VAL A 69 -21.59 8.29 3.13
N ARG A 70 -21.15 9.23 2.29
CA ARG A 70 -21.37 10.66 2.52
C ARG A 70 -22.84 11.03 2.34
N ALA A 71 -23.20 12.21 2.81
CA ALA A 71 -24.57 12.73 2.67
C ALA A 71 -25.05 12.87 1.21
N ASP A 72 -24.11 13.10 0.28
CA ASP A 72 -24.34 13.13 -1.17
C ASP A 72 -24.46 11.75 -1.83
N GLY A 73 -24.29 10.68 -1.04
CA GLY A 73 -24.34 9.29 -1.52
C GLY A 73 -23.00 8.74 -2.02
N THR A 74 -21.93 9.53 -2.03
CA THR A 74 -20.58 9.04 -2.39
C THR A 74 -20.10 8.03 -1.38
N VAL A 75 -19.68 6.86 -1.86
CA VAL A 75 -19.13 5.77 -1.05
C VAL A 75 -17.61 5.96 -0.92
N PHE A 76 -17.10 5.93 0.30
CA PHE A 76 -15.68 5.88 0.58
C PHE A 76 -15.29 4.51 1.12
N LEU A 77 -14.27 3.89 0.53
CA LEU A 77 -13.65 2.66 0.99
C LEU A 77 -12.30 2.97 1.63
N GLY A 78 -12.13 2.70 2.92
CA GLY A 78 -10.88 2.91 3.66
C GLY A 78 -9.92 1.75 3.44
N LEU A 79 -8.70 2.05 2.97
CA LEU A 79 -7.72 1.03 2.63
C LEU A 79 -6.86 0.60 3.84
N GLN A 80 -6.43 1.55 4.68
CA GLN A 80 -5.53 1.31 5.82
C GLN A 80 -6.33 0.88 7.07
N VAL A 81 -7.06 -0.20 6.95
CA VAL A 81 -7.81 -0.80 8.07
C VAL A 81 -7.09 -2.04 8.58
N GLN A 82 -7.35 -2.42 9.83
CA GLN A 82 -6.82 -3.68 10.35
C GLN A 82 -7.47 -4.86 9.62
N GLY A 83 -6.65 -5.67 8.95
CA GLY A 83 -7.09 -6.93 8.35
C GLY A 83 -7.58 -7.88 9.45
N ARG A 84 -8.73 -8.50 9.25
CA ARG A 84 -9.39 -9.38 10.22
C ARG A 84 -9.45 -10.83 9.77
N GLY A 85 -9.65 -11.03 8.45
CA GLY A 85 -9.99 -12.33 7.87
C GLY A 85 -8.81 -13.12 7.29
N GLY A 86 -7.58 -12.60 7.32
CA GLY A 86 -6.45 -13.23 6.65
C GLY A 86 -6.36 -12.93 5.13
N ASP A 87 -7.42 -12.39 4.52
CA ASP A 87 -7.44 -11.87 3.15
C ASP A 87 -7.97 -10.42 3.14
N VAL A 88 -7.04 -9.47 3.06
CA VAL A 88 -7.36 -8.03 3.05
C VAL A 88 -8.32 -7.66 1.92
N SER A 89 -8.16 -8.26 0.74
CA SER A 89 -9.04 -7.99 -0.41
C SER A 89 -10.47 -8.43 -0.12
N ARG A 90 -10.69 -9.56 0.55
CA ARG A 90 -12.01 -10.01 0.97
C ARG A 90 -12.60 -9.11 2.07
N ASP A 91 -11.77 -8.68 3.04
CA ASP A 91 -12.21 -7.78 4.11
C ASP A 91 -12.72 -6.45 3.53
N LEU A 92 -11.97 -5.88 2.57
CA LEU A 92 -12.33 -4.63 1.87
C LEU A 92 -13.57 -4.82 0.99
N ALA A 93 -13.66 -5.93 0.27
CA ALA A 93 -14.83 -6.26 -0.55
C ALA A 93 -16.10 -6.33 0.30
N ALA A 94 -16.03 -6.97 1.47
CA ALA A 94 -17.17 -7.04 2.39
C ALA A 94 -17.60 -5.65 2.90
N ALA A 95 -16.64 -4.77 3.19
CA ALA A 95 -16.94 -3.41 3.59
C ALA A 95 -17.59 -2.60 2.45
N LEU A 96 -17.09 -2.78 1.22
CA LEU A 96 -17.65 -2.15 0.02
C LEU A 96 -19.09 -2.62 -0.24
N GLU A 97 -19.35 -3.94 -0.22
CA GLU A 97 -20.71 -4.49 -0.37
C GLU A 97 -21.69 -3.89 0.64
N GLN A 98 -21.29 -3.75 1.91
CA GLN A 98 -22.12 -3.12 2.94
C GLN A 98 -22.35 -1.63 2.68
N ALA A 99 -21.32 -0.91 2.25
CA ALA A 99 -21.42 0.53 1.97
C ALA A 99 -22.33 0.83 0.76
N LEU A 100 -22.33 -0.02 -0.26
CA LEU A 100 -23.17 0.15 -1.46
C LEU A 100 -24.66 0.12 -1.15
N VAL A 101 -25.08 -0.56 -0.07
CA VAL A 101 -26.48 -0.65 0.35
C VAL A 101 -26.80 0.22 1.57
N ALA A 102 -25.81 0.87 2.14
CA ALA A 102 -25.97 1.71 3.33
C ALA A 102 -26.60 3.07 2.98
N ALA A 103 -27.30 3.66 3.95
CA ALA A 103 -27.92 4.97 3.78
C ALA A 103 -26.86 6.09 3.69
N PRO A 104 -27.11 7.17 2.93
CA PRO A 104 -26.28 8.36 2.96
C PRO A 104 -26.08 8.90 4.39
N GLY A 105 -24.86 9.35 4.70
CA GLY A 105 -24.47 9.85 6.01
C GLY A 105 -24.08 8.76 7.02
N SER A 106 -24.00 7.50 6.62
CA SER A 106 -23.66 6.39 7.52
C SER A 106 -22.20 5.96 7.40
N SER A 107 -21.66 5.39 8.49
CA SER A 107 -20.40 4.66 8.50
C SER A 107 -20.64 3.16 8.56
N VAL A 108 -19.77 2.39 7.92
CA VAL A 108 -19.79 0.93 7.99
C VAL A 108 -18.92 0.49 9.16
N THR A 109 -19.53 -0.21 10.10
CA THR A 109 -18.81 -0.83 11.22
C THR A 109 -18.86 -2.34 11.03
N PRO A 110 -17.74 -3.02 10.80
CA PRO A 110 -17.74 -4.45 10.58
C PRO A 110 -18.18 -5.20 11.83
N VAL A 111 -19.13 -6.09 11.68
CA VAL A 111 -19.56 -7.03 12.74
C VAL A 111 -18.94 -8.38 12.45
N GLY A 112 -17.86 -8.72 13.18
CA GLY A 112 -17.17 -10.01 13.04
C GLY A 112 -16.24 -10.12 11.82
N LEU A 113 -15.84 -11.35 11.51
CA LEU A 113 -15.04 -11.69 10.32
C LEU A 113 -15.98 -11.83 9.12
N PRO A 114 -15.58 -11.34 7.93
CA PRO A 114 -16.34 -11.58 6.73
C PRO A 114 -16.34 -13.08 6.43
N GLY A 115 -17.52 -13.62 6.13
CA GLY A 115 -17.65 -14.97 5.61
C GLY A 115 -17.09 -15.11 4.19
N PRO A 116 -17.18 -16.32 3.61
CA PRO A 116 -16.86 -16.53 2.18
C PRO A 116 -17.65 -15.55 1.31
N GLY A 117 -17.00 -15.02 0.29
CA GLY A 117 -17.62 -14.04 -0.62
C GLY A 117 -16.62 -13.48 -1.62
N PRO A 118 -17.03 -12.51 -2.46
CA PRO A 118 -16.17 -11.92 -3.47
C PRO A 118 -14.99 -11.17 -2.85
N ARG A 119 -13.92 -11.07 -3.62
CA ARG A 119 -12.76 -10.22 -3.37
C ARG A 119 -12.90 -8.92 -4.16
N LEU A 120 -12.04 -7.94 -3.94
CA LEU A 120 -12.04 -6.70 -4.73
C LEU A 120 -11.89 -6.99 -6.24
N GLN A 121 -11.07 -7.99 -6.61
CA GLN A 121 -10.87 -8.43 -7.99
C GLN A 121 -12.18 -8.85 -8.69
N ASP A 122 -13.13 -9.37 -7.91
CA ASP A 122 -14.44 -9.81 -8.43
C ASP A 122 -15.43 -8.64 -8.56
N LEU A 123 -15.28 -7.62 -7.71
CA LEU A 123 -16.21 -6.48 -7.64
C LEU A 123 -15.80 -5.30 -8.52
N LEU A 124 -14.51 -5.07 -8.69
CA LEU A 124 -14.03 -3.86 -9.38
C LEU A 124 -13.91 -4.09 -10.89
N VAL A 125 -14.21 -3.06 -11.66
CA VAL A 125 -13.88 -3.01 -13.09
C VAL A 125 -12.37 -2.85 -13.23
N ASP A 126 -11.76 -3.57 -14.18
CA ASP A 126 -10.34 -3.47 -14.47
C ASP A 126 -10.00 -2.11 -15.08
N ALA A 127 -9.48 -1.22 -14.25
CA ALA A 127 -9.03 0.11 -14.65
C ALA A 127 -7.77 0.49 -13.86
N PRO A 128 -6.86 1.29 -14.44
CA PRO A 128 -5.74 1.85 -13.69
C PRO A 128 -6.22 2.64 -12.48
N LEU A 129 -5.46 2.58 -11.38
CA LEU A 129 -5.77 3.34 -10.17
C LEU A 129 -5.27 4.79 -10.33
N GLU A 130 -6.18 5.73 -10.51
CA GLU A 130 -5.86 7.16 -10.63
C GLU A 130 -5.72 7.79 -9.23
N VAL A 131 -4.48 7.80 -8.74
CA VAL A 131 -4.16 8.26 -7.38
C VAL A 131 -4.07 9.78 -7.33
N THR A 132 -4.83 10.39 -6.41
CA THR A 132 -4.71 11.79 -6.01
C THR A 132 -4.14 11.86 -4.61
N LEU A 133 -2.94 12.44 -4.46
CA LEU A 133 -2.32 12.72 -3.16
C LEU A 133 -2.92 13.98 -2.54
N HIS A 134 -3.08 13.95 -1.22
CA HIS A 134 -3.60 15.09 -0.46
C HIS A 134 -2.59 15.52 0.62
N PRO A 135 -2.47 16.83 0.90
CA PRO A 135 -1.62 17.32 1.98
C PRO A 135 -2.18 16.98 3.37
N GLY A 136 -3.40 16.48 3.44
CA GLY A 136 -4.12 16.14 4.66
C GLY A 136 -5.43 15.44 4.34
N PHE A 137 -6.28 15.32 5.34
CA PHE A 137 -7.53 14.56 5.26
C PHE A 137 -8.77 15.43 5.00
N GLY A 138 -8.60 16.64 4.44
CA GLY A 138 -9.69 17.56 4.09
C GLY A 138 -10.80 16.91 3.27
N PHE A 139 -10.49 15.93 2.45
CA PHE A 139 -11.45 15.16 1.66
C PHE A 139 -12.52 14.42 2.51
N TRP A 140 -12.29 14.20 3.82
CA TRP A 140 -13.29 13.60 4.71
C TRP A 140 -14.54 14.48 4.87
N VAL A 141 -14.34 15.79 4.86
CA VAL A 141 -15.38 16.80 5.13
C VAL A 141 -15.71 17.66 3.90
N GLU A 142 -15.19 17.32 2.76
CA GLU A 142 -15.50 18.02 1.51
C GLU A 142 -17.00 18.02 1.26
N GLY A 143 -17.58 19.21 0.97
CA GLY A 143 -19.01 19.38 0.80
C GLY A 143 -19.82 19.46 2.11
N VAL A 144 -19.18 19.40 3.29
CA VAL A 144 -19.84 19.68 4.58
C VAL A 144 -19.77 21.18 4.86
N PRO A 145 -20.91 21.92 4.89
CA PRO A 145 -20.89 23.39 4.90
C PRO A 145 -20.24 24.00 6.14
N ASP A 146 -20.33 23.38 7.29
CA ASP A 146 -19.72 23.86 8.54
C ASP A 146 -19.45 22.67 9.48
N PRO A 147 -18.30 22.00 9.36
CA PRO A 147 -17.98 20.93 10.27
C PRO A 147 -17.86 21.45 11.70
N SER A 148 -18.40 20.70 12.66
CA SER A 148 -18.35 21.09 14.08
C SER A 148 -16.92 21.34 14.57
N GLY A 149 -16.76 22.09 15.66
CA GLY A 149 -15.44 22.36 16.23
C GLY A 149 -14.67 21.09 16.59
N GLU A 150 -15.36 20.02 17.01
CA GLU A 150 -14.75 18.72 17.31
C GLU A 150 -14.23 18.03 16.04
N VAL A 151 -14.98 18.09 14.93
CA VAL A 151 -14.57 17.55 13.64
C VAL A 151 -13.36 18.31 13.12
N ARG A 152 -13.35 19.63 13.20
CA ARG A 152 -12.18 20.46 12.83
C ARG A 152 -10.94 20.10 13.65
N ALA A 153 -11.07 20.04 14.97
CA ALA A 153 -9.96 19.70 15.86
C ALA A 153 -9.45 18.26 15.63
N SER A 154 -10.33 17.34 15.24
CA SER A 154 -9.96 15.98 14.87
C SER A 154 -9.20 15.95 13.54
N LEU A 155 -9.64 16.72 12.56
CA LEU A 155 -9.00 16.87 11.25
C LEU A 155 -7.60 17.50 11.40
N GLU A 156 -7.49 18.60 12.12
CA GLU A 156 -6.20 19.26 12.39
C GLU A 156 -5.18 18.30 13.04
N ARG A 157 -5.63 17.49 14.00
CA ARG A 157 -4.75 16.47 14.61
C ARG A 157 -4.34 15.38 13.65
N ALA A 158 -5.26 14.92 12.78
CA ALA A 158 -4.94 13.95 11.76
C ALA A 158 -3.96 14.53 10.73
N ASP A 159 -4.21 15.76 10.26
CA ASP A 159 -3.35 16.45 9.30
C ASP A 159 -1.93 16.68 9.84
N ALA A 160 -1.80 17.00 11.13
CA ALA A 160 -0.50 17.17 11.79
C ALA A 160 0.35 15.87 11.81
N SER A 161 -0.27 14.72 11.58
CA SER A 161 0.43 13.42 11.48
C SER A 161 0.82 13.02 10.06
N VAL A 162 0.39 13.79 9.06
CA VAL A 162 0.68 13.47 7.66
C VAL A 162 2.16 13.71 7.36
N VAL A 163 2.81 12.67 6.88
CA VAL A 163 4.18 12.73 6.38
C VAL A 163 4.14 13.32 4.97
N PRO A 164 4.83 14.43 4.68
CA PRO A 164 4.94 14.96 3.32
C PRO A 164 5.39 13.87 2.36
N THR A 165 4.60 13.62 1.33
CA THR A 165 4.79 12.51 0.39
C THR A 165 4.47 12.99 -1.01
N GLU A 166 5.36 12.70 -1.96
CA GLU A 166 5.20 13.00 -3.37
C GLU A 166 5.43 11.73 -4.19
N ARG A 167 4.65 11.56 -5.26
CA ARG A 167 4.82 10.47 -6.21
C ARG A 167 5.84 10.89 -7.25
N LEU A 168 6.74 9.97 -7.61
CA LEU A 168 7.67 10.19 -8.73
C LEU A 168 6.99 9.84 -10.05
N ASP A 169 7.25 10.67 -11.07
CA ASP A 169 6.80 10.41 -12.42
C ASP A 169 7.71 9.40 -13.16
N GLY A 170 7.15 8.73 -14.15
CA GLY A 170 7.87 7.82 -15.05
C GLY A 170 8.07 6.40 -14.55
N VAL A 171 7.77 6.10 -13.28
CA VAL A 171 7.71 4.74 -12.73
C VAL A 171 6.50 4.59 -11.80
N PRO A 172 5.85 3.42 -11.76
CA PRO A 172 4.72 3.20 -10.85
C PRO A 172 5.19 3.05 -9.40
N ALA A 173 4.35 3.49 -8.46
CA ALA A 173 4.44 3.25 -7.02
C ALA A 173 5.79 3.59 -6.36
N ALA A 174 6.47 4.61 -6.87
CA ALA A 174 7.66 5.21 -6.25
C ALA A 174 7.28 6.52 -5.56
N TYR A 175 7.59 6.62 -4.27
CA TYR A 175 7.18 7.75 -3.44
C TYR A 175 8.37 8.31 -2.66
N TRP A 176 8.61 9.59 -2.82
CA TRP A 176 9.44 10.37 -1.91
C TRP A 176 8.62 10.71 -0.67
N CYS A 177 9.25 10.68 0.51
CA CYS A 177 8.64 11.13 1.74
C CYS A 177 9.66 11.76 2.68
N ARG A 178 9.20 12.71 3.53
CA ARG A 178 10.04 13.40 4.52
C ARG A 178 9.55 13.15 5.93
N MET A 179 10.34 12.42 6.70
CA MET A 179 10.09 12.07 8.10
C MET A 179 11.02 12.89 9.01
N GLY A 180 10.53 14.01 9.53
CA GLY A 180 11.35 14.99 10.24
C GLY A 180 12.40 15.59 9.33
N GLU A 181 13.68 15.45 9.70
CA GLU A 181 14.83 15.94 8.91
C GLU A 181 15.33 14.93 7.86
N ARG A 182 14.74 13.74 7.80
CA ARG A 182 15.17 12.67 6.88
C ARG A 182 14.22 12.56 5.72
N GLU A 183 14.79 12.35 4.55
CA GLU A 183 14.05 12.07 3.33
C GLU A 183 14.33 10.65 2.86
N HIS A 184 13.32 10.02 2.29
CA HIS A 184 13.43 8.66 1.79
C HIS A 184 12.71 8.51 0.46
N LEU A 185 13.23 7.64 -0.39
CA LEU A 185 12.47 7.04 -1.47
C LEU A 185 12.00 5.65 -1.03
N ARG A 186 10.72 5.36 -1.21
CA ARG A 186 10.11 4.04 -1.03
C ARG A 186 9.47 3.63 -2.34
N TRP A 187 9.82 2.46 -2.84
CA TRP A 187 9.40 2.03 -4.16
C TRP A 187 8.81 0.62 -4.11
N VAL A 188 7.51 0.49 -4.34
CA VAL A 188 6.86 -0.84 -4.40
C VAL A 188 7.11 -1.44 -5.77
N LEU A 189 7.82 -2.56 -5.83
CA LEU A 189 8.17 -3.23 -7.08
C LEU A 189 7.21 -4.40 -7.38
N PRO A 190 6.80 -4.58 -8.65
CA PRO A 190 5.84 -5.61 -9.04
C PRO A 190 6.43 -7.02 -9.12
N ASP A 191 7.76 -7.10 -9.17
CA ASP A 191 8.50 -8.31 -9.45
C ASP A 191 8.39 -9.31 -8.27
N ASP A 192 8.44 -10.60 -8.57
CA ASP A 192 8.43 -11.64 -7.55
C ASP A 192 9.69 -11.56 -6.68
N GLU A 193 9.53 -11.85 -5.40
CA GLU A 193 10.55 -11.62 -4.37
C GLU A 193 11.91 -12.25 -4.69
N GLU A 194 11.93 -13.52 -5.06
CA GLU A 194 13.19 -14.25 -5.26
C GLU A 194 14.00 -13.72 -6.45
N PRO A 195 13.41 -13.54 -7.66
CA PRO A 195 14.10 -12.90 -8.78
C PRO A 195 14.54 -11.47 -8.48
N LEU A 196 13.70 -10.70 -7.78
CA LEU A 196 14.02 -9.31 -7.44
C LEU A 196 15.19 -9.22 -6.45
N LEU A 197 15.23 -10.08 -5.43
CA LEU A 197 16.37 -10.15 -4.51
C LEU A 197 17.66 -10.53 -5.23
N ASP A 198 17.59 -11.41 -6.22
CA ASP A 198 18.75 -11.78 -7.04
C ASP A 198 19.21 -10.59 -7.90
N ALA A 199 18.28 -9.84 -8.50
CA ALA A 199 18.59 -8.63 -9.26
C ALA A 199 19.22 -7.54 -8.40
N LEU A 200 18.62 -7.28 -7.22
CA LEU A 200 19.18 -6.31 -6.25
C LEU A 200 20.58 -6.71 -5.78
N ALA A 201 20.84 -8.01 -5.59
CA ALA A 201 22.15 -8.51 -5.22
C ALA A 201 23.20 -8.31 -6.32
N ARG A 202 22.82 -8.52 -7.60
CA ARG A 202 23.68 -8.23 -8.76
C ARG A 202 24.03 -6.75 -8.80
N LEU A 203 23.04 -5.88 -8.67
CA LEU A 203 23.24 -4.43 -8.64
C LEU A 203 24.07 -3.98 -7.45
N ALA A 204 23.88 -4.58 -6.26
CA ALA A 204 24.66 -4.24 -5.09
C ALA A 204 26.17 -4.52 -5.28
N VAL A 205 26.51 -5.63 -5.92
CA VAL A 205 27.92 -5.99 -6.23
C VAL A 205 28.51 -5.08 -7.32
N ALA A 206 27.68 -4.65 -8.27
CA ALA A 206 28.07 -3.75 -9.35
C ALA A 206 28.03 -2.26 -8.98
N ASP A 207 27.78 -1.91 -7.70
CA ASP A 207 27.53 -0.53 -7.23
C ASP A 207 26.40 0.18 -8.01
N GLY A 208 25.45 -0.61 -8.47
CA GLY A 208 24.36 -0.17 -9.35
C GLY A 208 23.06 0.26 -8.65
N LEU A 209 22.99 0.21 -7.30
CA LEU A 209 21.79 0.58 -6.52
C LEU A 209 21.68 2.09 -6.26
N GLY A 210 22.69 2.88 -6.61
CA GLY A 210 22.70 4.32 -6.35
C GLY A 210 21.70 5.08 -7.22
N LEU A 211 21.10 6.13 -6.63
CA LEU A 211 20.25 7.11 -7.29
C LEU A 211 20.99 8.42 -7.61
N GLY A 212 22.34 8.40 -7.54
CA GLY A 212 23.17 9.59 -7.67
C GLY A 212 23.34 10.36 -6.36
N GLY A 213 24.32 11.30 -6.35
CA GLY A 213 24.65 12.06 -5.14
C GLY A 213 24.94 11.18 -3.92
N ASP A 214 24.47 11.62 -2.75
CA ASP A 214 24.63 10.94 -1.48
C ASP A 214 23.43 10.03 -1.13
N ALA A 215 22.54 9.73 -2.08
CA ALA A 215 21.44 8.80 -1.91
C ALA A 215 21.95 7.37 -1.66
N ARG A 216 21.49 6.72 -0.60
CA ARG A 216 21.96 5.38 -0.20
C ARG A 216 20.83 4.39 -0.08
N TYR A 217 20.98 3.25 -0.75
CA TYR A 217 20.12 2.11 -0.49
C TYR A 217 20.31 1.62 0.95
N ILE A 218 19.25 1.56 1.75
CA ILE A 218 19.31 1.19 3.16
C ILE A 218 18.67 -0.18 3.47
N GLY A 219 17.94 -0.75 2.53
CA GLY A 219 17.31 -2.06 2.69
C GLY A 219 15.95 -2.13 2.02
N CYS A 220 15.20 -3.16 2.32
CA CYS A 220 13.83 -3.32 1.86
C CYS A 220 12.94 -3.90 2.96
N PHE A 221 11.65 -3.72 2.82
CA PHE A 221 10.65 -4.43 3.62
C PHE A 221 9.65 -5.15 2.70
N ARG A 222 8.89 -6.08 3.28
CA ARG A 222 7.81 -6.78 2.59
C ARG A 222 6.48 -6.14 2.92
N ALA A 223 5.68 -5.89 1.89
CA ALA A 223 4.32 -5.37 2.03
C ALA A 223 3.40 -6.16 1.10
N HIS A 224 2.42 -6.85 1.65
CA HIS A 224 1.40 -7.58 0.88
C HIS A 224 1.95 -8.45 -0.26
N GLY A 225 3.06 -9.16 0.03
CA GLY A 225 3.69 -10.08 -0.92
C GLY A 225 4.62 -9.42 -1.94
N LEU A 226 4.82 -8.11 -1.85
CA LEU A 226 5.77 -7.36 -2.68
C LEU A 226 6.95 -6.85 -1.85
N LEU A 227 8.09 -6.61 -2.50
CA LEU A 227 9.23 -5.93 -1.89
C LEU A 227 9.14 -4.43 -2.09
N VAL A 228 9.54 -3.71 -1.05
CA VAL A 228 9.61 -2.25 -1.04
C VAL A 228 11.04 -1.83 -0.68
N PRO A 229 11.93 -1.68 -1.67
CA PRO A 229 13.23 -1.06 -1.49
C PRO A 229 13.13 0.36 -0.96
N VAL A 230 14.10 0.75 -0.12
CA VAL A 230 14.15 2.08 0.51
C VAL A 230 15.54 2.69 0.35
N TRP A 231 15.55 3.95 -0.01
CA TRP A 231 16.75 4.78 -0.07
C TRP A 231 16.65 5.91 0.96
N ASP A 232 17.73 6.14 1.68
CA ASP A 232 17.95 7.32 2.51
C ASP A 232 18.51 8.43 1.61
N LEU A 233 17.94 9.61 1.71
CA LEU A 233 18.24 10.75 0.83
C LEU A 233 18.79 11.90 1.68
N PRO A 234 19.71 12.71 1.13
CA PRO A 234 20.09 13.97 1.75
C PRO A 234 18.90 14.88 2.00
N GLY A 235 18.88 15.58 3.14
CA GLY A 235 17.84 16.57 3.42
C GLY A 235 17.77 17.64 2.35
N GLY A 236 16.56 17.99 1.89
CA GLY A 236 16.32 18.97 0.84
C GLY A 236 16.43 18.42 -0.59
N THR A 237 16.53 17.10 -0.78
CA THR A 237 16.54 16.48 -2.12
C THR A 237 15.22 16.71 -2.85
N GLY A 238 14.07 16.47 -2.20
CA GLY A 238 12.76 16.51 -2.84
C GLY A 238 12.53 15.35 -3.83
N ALA A 239 11.37 15.33 -4.50
CA ALA A 239 10.98 14.26 -5.42
C ALA A 239 11.55 14.44 -6.84
N ALA A 240 11.42 15.65 -7.41
CA ALA A 240 11.73 15.90 -8.81
C ALA A 240 13.16 15.50 -9.26
N PRO A 241 14.23 15.71 -8.48
CA PRO A 241 15.57 15.27 -8.87
C PRO A 241 15.76 13.75 -8.91
N LEU A 242 14.81 12.96 -8.39
CA LEU A 242 14.88 11.50 -8.35
C LEU A 242 14.25 10.83 -9.58
N GLU A 243 13.47 11.54 -10.38
CA GLU A 243 12.70 10.95 -11.48
C GLU A 243 13.59 10.25 -12.52
N GLU A 244 14.60 10.92 -13.05
CA GLU A 244 15.54 10.32 -14.00
C GLU A 244 16.40 9.20 -13.38
N PRO A 245 16.99 9.39 -12.17
CA PRO A 245 17.71 8.33 -11.48
C PRO A 245 16.89 7.06 -11.25
N VAL A 246 15.60 7.19 -10.89
CA VAL A 246 14.72 6.04 -10.64
C VAL A 246 14.37 5.30 -11.92
N GLN A 247 14.11 6.01 -13.03
CA GLN A 247 13.91 5.41 -14.35
C GLN A 247 15.18 4.66 -14.82
N THR A 248 16.34 5.25 -14.61
CA THR A 248 17.63 4.60 -14.89
C THR A 248 17.84 3.35 -14.04
N LEU A 249 17.48 3.41 -12.75
CA LEU A 249 17.54 2.25 -11.85
C LEU A 249 16.55 1.17 -12.30
N ARG A 250 15.34 1.52 -12.78
CA ARG A 250 14.39 0.54 -13.31
C ARG A 250 14.99 -0.23 -14.49
N ALA A 251 15.61 0.47 -15.43
CA ALA A 251 16.25 -0.19 -16.56
C ALA A 251 17.37 -1.15 -16.11
N ARG A 252 18.22 -0.76 -15.14
CA ARG A 252 19.25 -1.64 -14.56
C ARG A 252 18.64 -2.85 -13.86
N LEU A 253 17.51 -2.68 -13.16
CA LEU A 253 16.79 -3.79 -12.53
C LEU A 253 16.24 -4.75 -13.58
N ASP A 254 15.67 -4.26 -14.67
CA ASP A 254 15.16 -5.07 -15.77
C ASP A 254 16.27 -5.92 -16.40
N ASP A 255 17.44 -5.32 -16.66
CA ASP A 255 18.61 -6.04 -17.16
C ASP A 255 19.09 -7.12 -16.16
N ALA A 256 19.11 -6.79 -14.87
CA ALA A 256 19.53 -7.71 -13.85
C ALA A 256 18.53 -8.86 -13.62
N LEU A 257 17.22 -8.61 -13.75
CA LEU A 257 16.15 -9.62 -13.72
C LEU A 257 16.24 -10.57 -14.91
N ALA A 258 16.53 -10.04 -16.10
CA ALA A 258 16.66 -10.80 -17.34
C ALA A 258 17.96 -11.61 -17.41
N ALA A 259 18.91 -11.43 -16.50
CA ALA A 259 20.23 -12.07 -16.56
C ALA A 259 20.12 -13.61 -16.45
N PRO A 260 20.49 -14.39 -17.49
CA PRO A 260 20.23 -15.84 -17.55
C PRO A 260 21.23 -16.68 -16.74
N ARG A 261 22.03 -16.09 -15.90
CA ARG A 261 23.10 -16.75 -15.14
C ARG A 261 22.75 -16.89 -13.65
N PRO A 262 23.22 -17.93 -12.96
CA PRO A 262 23.12 -18.02 -11.50
C PRO A 262 23.95 -16.93 -10.82
N LEU A 263 23.64 -16.63 -9.57
CA LEU A 263 24.41 -15.70 -8.75
C LEU A 263 25.83 -16.21 -8.51
N THR A 264 26.81 -15.32 -8.58
CA THR A 264 28.19 -15.57 -8.14
C THR A 264 28.27 -15.75 -6.61
N ALA A 265 29.41 -16.16 -6.08
CA ALA A 265 29.61 -16.27 -4.63
C ALA A 265 29.48 -14.90 -3.92
N GLU A 266 29.91 -13.82 -4.58
CA GLU A 266 29.82 -12.46 -4.06
C GLU A 266 28.37 -11.97 -4.05
N GLU A 267 27.62 -12.18 -5.15
CA GLU A 267 26.21 -11.83 -5.25
C GLU A 267 25.34 -12.61 -4.24
N ARG A 268 25.64 -13.89 -3.98
CA ARG A 268 24.96 -14.64 -2.91
C ARG A 268 25.22 -14.06 -1.52
N ARG A 269 26.45 -13.58 -1.23
CA ARG A 269 26.74 -12.88 0.03
C ARG A 269 25.98 -11.55 0.11
N ALA A 270 25.96 -10.78 -0.98
CA ALA A 270 25.20 -9.54 -1.06
C ALA A 270 23.70 -9.80 -0.81
N ARG A 271 23.11 -10.81 -1.46
CA ARG A 271 21.72 -11.22 -1.25
C ARG A 271 21.40 -11.55 0.22
N SER A 272 22.28 -12.30 0.89
CA SER A 272 22.12 -12.60 2.32
C SER A 272 22.17 -11.33 3.16
N GLY A 273 23.01 -10.36 2.80
CA GLY A 273 23.09 -9.05 3.45
C GLY A 273 21.82 -8.20 3.25
N LEU A 274 21.19 -8.26 2.08
CA LEU A 274 19.91 -7.58 1.81
C LEU A 274 18.79 -8.15 2.68
N LEU A 275 18.71 -9.46 2.84
CA LEU A 275 17.72 -10.14 3.68
C LEU A 275 17.92 -9.83 5.18
N SER A 276 19.14 -9.66 5.64
CA SER A 276 19.43 -9.34 7.05
C SER A 276 19.12 -7.88 7.42
N ARG A 277 19.02 -6.99 6.45
CA ARG A 277 18.68 -5.56 6.62
C ARG A 277 17.19 -5.31 6.43
N GLN A 278 16.33 -6.21 6.89
CA GLN A 278 14.90 -5.99 6.83
C GLN A 278 14.52 -4.79 7.71
N LEU A 279 13.97 -3.76 7.07
CA LEU A 279 13.45 -2.59 7.78
C LEU A 279 12.10 -2.97 8.41
N THR A 280 12.01 -2.79 9.72
CA THR A 280 10.71 -2.84 10.40
C THR A 280 10.17 -1.41 10.41
N LEU A 281 9.08 -1.16 9.71
CA LEU A 281 8.34 0.09 9.84
C LEU A 281 7.75 0.13 11.26
N ARG A 282 8.15 1.11 12.04
CA ARG A 282 7.55 1.45 13.33
C ARG A 282 6.79 2.74 13.22
#